data_3cb4edb1aa311372efcbd56473243a1a
#
_entry.id   3cb4edb1aa311372efcbd56473243a1a
#
_cell.length_a   1.000
_cell.length_b   1.000
_cell.length_c   1.000
_cell.angle_alpha   90.00
_cell.angle_beta   90.00
_cell.angle_gamma   90.00
#
_symmetry.space_group_name_H-M   'P 1'
#
loop_
_entity.id
_entity.type
_entity.pdbx_description
1 polymer ?
#
loop_
_entity_poly.entity_id
_entity_poly.type
_entity_poly.pdbx_seq_one_letter_code
_entity_poly.pdbx_strand_id
1 'polypeptide(L)'
;MNKLLTKLDLKDYIDEFKALFAREKELFLEGDTHLHFKRLRELSELDFKPPLSVKNLDFALIHLSKQGILHLDELFEFVKILRYFTYLKNLKCEGSFKAWLDKIELLPQLLDFINAFDERGILKESLDERLLNLNHAIKLKKENISLEFKKLAHTKALSPYLIDTQVHFISGFEALLVRGGFNHALKAKIIGRSSGGGFYVVPFGVEKLQSELDDLE
;
A
#
# COMPACT_ATOMS: atom_id res chain seq x y z
N MET A 1 12.38 32.80 -20.87
CA MET A 1 12.66 32.33 -19.50
C MET A 1 13.69 31.20 -19.48
N ASN A 2 13.52 30.11 -20.22
CA ASN A 2 14.46 28.96 -20.23
C ASN A 2 15.94 29.31 -20.52
N LYS A 3 16.24 30.28 -21.44
CA LYS A 3 17.64 30.66 -21.74
C LYS A 3 18.35 31.33 -20.55
N LEU A 4 17.64 32.07 -19.70
CA LEU A 4 18.20 32.71 -18.51
C LEU A 4 18.51 31.69 -17.43
N LEU A 5 17.57 30.79 -17.22
CA LEU A 5 17.67 29.71 -16.21
C LEU A 5 18.84 28.76 -16.53
N THR A 6 19.03 28.44 -17.82
CA THR A 6 20.15 27.61 -18.27
C THR A 6 21.50 28.38 -18.10
N LYS A 7 21.50 29.69 -18.31
CA LYS A 7 22.72 30.53 -18.09
C LYS A 7 23.10 30.64 -16.60
N LEU A 8 22.13 30.52 -15.70
CA LEU A 8 22.32 30.58 -14.26
C LEU A 8 22.54 29.19 -13.62
N ASP A 9 22.65 28.15 -14.44
CA ASP A 9 22.82 26.76 -13.99
C ASP A 9 21.76 26.31 -12.96
N LEU A 10 20.51 26.78 -13.12
CA LEU A 10 19.37 26.48 -12.23
C LEU A 10 18.50 25.34 -12.72
N LYS A 11 18.96 24.56 -13.71
CA LYS A 11 18.14 23.53 -14.32
C LYS A 11 17.72 22.45 -13.31
N ASP A 12 18.67 21.92 -12.56
CA ASP A 12 18.42 20.85 -11.59
C ASP A 12 17.47 21.31 -10.48
N TYR A 13 17.66 22.54 -9.99
CA TYR A 13 16.75 23.15 -9.02
C TYR A 13 15.31 23.26 -9.56
N ILE A 14 15.16 23.61 -10.82
CA ILE A 14 13.84 23.72 -11.47
C ILE A 14 13.18 22.36 -11.62
N ASP A 15 13.95 21.36 -12.01
CA ASP A 15 13.46 20.01 -12.20
C ASP A 15 13.03 19.40 -10.85
N GLU A 16 13.81 19.61 -9.78
CA GLU A 16 13.43 19.26 -8.42
C GLU A 16 12.18 20.01 -7.94
N PHE A 17 12.10 21.32 -8.19
CA PHE A 17 10.92 22.10 -7.85
C PHE A 17 9.65 21.61 -8.57
N LYS A 18 9.76 21.30 -9.87
CA LYS A 18 8.62 20.76 -10.63
C LYS A 18 8.19 19.39 -10.12
N ALA A 19 9.12 18.57 -9.68
CA ALA A 19 8.83 17.24 -9.13
C ALA A 19 8.02 17.28 -7.82
N LEU A 20 7.96 18.43 -7.14
CA LEU A 20 7.10 18.60 -5.94
C LEU A 20 5.60 18.62 -6.27
N PHE A 21 5.23 18.85 -7.54
CA PHE A 21 3.84 19.02 -7.93
C PHE A 21 3.37 17.82 -8.75
N ALA A 22 2.20 17.32 -8.41
CA ALA A 22 1.52 16.27 -9.20
C ALA A 22 1.05 16.77 -10.57
N ARG A 23 0.88 18.08 -10.73
CA ARG A 23 0.57 18.75 -12.00
C ARG A 23 1.74 19.66 -12.41
N GLU A 24 1.93 19.81 -13.70
CA GLU A 24 2.90 20.80 -14.19
C GLU A 24 2.53 22.19 -13.71
N LYS A 25 3.50 22.88 -13.11
CA LYS A 25 3.37 24.25 -12.61
C LYS A 25 4.38 25.16 -13.29
N GLU A 26 3.90 26.34 -13.63
CA GLU A 26 4.81 27.43 -14.05
C GLU A 26 5.57 27.97 -12.85
N LEU A 27 6.85 28.31 -13.08
CA LEU A 27 7.74 28.92 -12.06
C LEU A 27 7.42 30.39 -11.78
N PHE A 28 6.33 30.90 -12.33
CA PHE A 28 5.98 32.29 -12.23
C PHE A 28 4.71 32.47 -11.38
N LEU A 29 4.80 33.34 -10.38
CA LEU A 29 3.66 33.76 -9.57
C LEU A 29 3.17 35.11 -10.08
N GLU A 30 1.93 35.15 -10.54
CA GLU A 30 1.25 36.40 -10.86
C GLU A 30 0.82 37.14 -9.59
N GLY A 31 0.81 38.48 -9.63
CA GLY A 31 0.28 39.32 -8.56
C GLY A 31 1.34 40.20 -7.88
N ASP A 32 0.99 40.71 -6.71
CA ASP A 32 1.83 41.66 -5.96
C ASP A 32 3.00 40.92 -5.28
N THR A 33 4.20 41.27 -5.73
CA THR A 33 5.46 40.71 -5.21
C THR A 33 5.64 40.95 -3.70
N HIS A 34 5.24 42.13 -3.20
CA HIS A 34 5.31 42.41 -1.76
C HIS A 34 4.41 41.51 -0.93
N LEU A 35 3.22 41.21 -1.44
CA LEU A 35 2.29 40.28 -0.81
C LEU A 35 2.85 38.86 -0.80
N HIS A 36 3.52 38.44 -1.87
CA HIS A 36 4.17 37.12 -1.93
C HIS A 36 5.32 37.02 -0.91
N PHE A 37 6.18 38.04 -0.80
CA PHE A 37 7.24 38.06 0.21
C PHE A 37 6.70 38.09 1.63
N LYS A 38 5.60 38.79 1.88
CA LYS A 38 4.93 38.78 3.19
C LYS A 38 4.44 37.38 3.54
N ARG A 39 3.77 36.69 2.60
CA ARG A 39 3.28 35.31 2.80
C ARG A 39 4.40 34.32 3.00
N LEU A 40 5.49 34.43 2.24
CA LEU A 40 6.67 33.58 2.41
C LEU A 40 7.30 33.75 3.80
N ARG A 41 7.35 34.98 4.32
CA ARG A 41 7.84 35.24 5.67
C ARG A 41 6.92 34.63 6.72
N GLU A 42 5.59 34.78 6.60
CA GLU A 42 4.62 34.15 7.47
C GLU A 42 4.77 32.61 7.46
N LEU A 43 4.99 32.01 6.28
CA LEU A 43 5.20 30.56 6.15
C LEU A 43 6.55 30.10 6.72
N SER A 44 7.62 30.91 6.61
CA SER A 44 8.93 30.55 7.12
C SER A 44 9.03 30.50 8.65
N GLU A 45 8.10 31.17 9.33
CA GLU A 45 7.96 31.16 10.79
C GLU A 45 7.17 29.95 11.32
N LEU A 46 6.52 29.19 10.40
CA LEU A 46 5.70 28.03 10.76
C LEU A 46 6.52 26.74 10.67
N ASP A 47 6.50 25.97 11.74
CA ASP A 47 7.01 24.60 11.74
C ASP A 47 5.92 23.65 11.24
N PHE A 48 5.93 23.31 9.95
CA PHE A 48 4.98 22.38 9.37
C PHE A 48 5.68 21.31 8.54
N LYS A 49 5.10 20.10 8.55
CA LYS A 49 5.60 18.98 7.77
C LYS A 49 5.25 19.17 6.28
N PRO A 50 6.16 18.80 5.37
CA PRO A 50 5.83 18.82 3.95
C PRO A 50 4.72 17.78 3.63
N PRO A 51 3.92 18.02 2.58
CA PRO A 51 2.93 17.05 2.14
C PRO A 51 3.58 15.78 1.63
N LEU A 52 2.89 14.66 1.77
CA LEU A 52 3.27 13.43 1.08
C LEU A 52 3.13 13.61 -0.44
N SER A 53 3.97 12.93 -1.19
CA SER A 53 3.82 12.88 -2.65
C SER A 53 2.46 12.30 -3.04
N VAL A 54 1.79 12.96 -3.97
CA VAL A 54 0.47 12.59 -4.47
C VAL A 54 0.55 12.46 -6.00
N LYS A 55 -0.08 11.41 -6.54
CA LYS A 55 -0.20 11.25 -7.99
C LYS A 55 -1.11 12.32 -8.61
N ASN A 56 -0.99 12.53 -9.93
CA ASN A 56 -1.95 13.37 -10.65
C ASN A 56 -3.33 12.70 -10.65
N LEU A 57 -4.33 13.42 -10.13
CA LEU A 57 -5.69 12.92 -9.95
C LEU A 57 -6.67 13.45 -11.01
N ASP A 58 -6.20 14.11 -12.09
CA ASP A 58 -7.08 14.70 -13.09
C ASP A 58 -7.98 13.65 -13.77
N PHE A 59 -7.41 12.50 -14.12
CA PHE A 59 -8.18 11.39 -14.69
C PHE A 59 -9.16 10.79 -13.70
N ALA A 60 -8.77 10.62 -12.45
CA ALA A 60 -9.64 10.12 -11.38
C ALA A 60 -10.83 11.07 -11.16
N LEU A 61 -10.60 12.39 -11.16
CA LEU A 61 -11.67 13.39 -11.06
C LEU A 61 -12.62 13.37 -12.25
N ILE A 62 -12.10 13.24 -13.48
CA ILE A 62 -12.93 13.10 -14.70
C ILE A 62 -13.74 11.80 -14.63
N HIS A 63 -13.15 10.71 -14.16
CA HIS A 63 -13.83 9.42 -14.02
C HIS A 63 -14.99 9.51 -13.02
N LEU A 64 -14.74 10.10 -11.85
CA LEU A 64 -15.78 10.36 -10.83
C LEU A 64 -16.89 11.27 -11.36
N SER A 65 -16.58 12.31 -12.13
CA SER A 65 -17.60 13.20 -12.72
C SER A 65 -18.55 12.47 -13.67
N LYS A 66 -18.12 11.33 -14.20
CA LYS A 66 -18.91 10.43 -15.05
C LYS A 66 -19.53 9.27 -14.26
N GLN A 67 -19.60 9.37 -12.93
CA GLN A 67 -20.10 8.32 -12.04
C GLN A 67 -19.28 7.01 -12.07
N GLY A 68 -18.00 7.10 -12.42
CA GLY A 68 -17.09 5.97 -12.38
C GLY A 68 -16.69 5.60 -10.96
N ILE A 69 -16.14 4.39 -10.80
CA ILE A 69 -15.66 3.85 -9.52
C ILE A 69 -14.14 3.90 -9.53
N LEU A 70 -13.54 4.43 -8.46
CA LEU A 70 -12.09 4.47 -8.29
C LEU A 70 -11.57 3.22 -7.60
N HIS A 71 -10.34 2.83 -7.92
CA HIS A 71 -9.61 1.82 -7.16
C HIS A 71 -9.15 2.34 -5.80
N LEU A 72 -8.88 1.43 -4.86
CA LEU A 72 -8.49 1.80 -3.49
C LEU A 72 -7.21 2.63 -3.41
N ASP A 73 -6.26 2.37 -4.30
CA ASP A 73 -5.01 3.15 -4.39
C ASP A 73 -5.26 4.58 -4.87
N GLU A 74 -6.19 4.79 -5.82
CA GLU A 74 -6.61 6.13 -6.25
C GLU A 74 -7.35 6.87 -5.14
N LEU A 75 -8.24 6.17 -4.43
CA LEU A 75 -8.96 6.73 -3.28
C LEU A 75 -7.98 7.16 -2.17
N PHE A 76 -6.94 6.38 -1.92
CA PHE A 76 -5.93 6.71 -0.92
C PHE A 76 -5.14 7.98 -1.27
N GLU A 77 -4.94 8.29 -2.54
CA GLU A 77 -4.32 9.57 -2.95
C GLU A 77 -5.16 10.77 -2.48
N PHE A 78 -6.51 10.69 -2.58
CA PHE A 78 -7.39 11.71 -2.01
C PHE A 78 -7.30 11.77 -0.48
N VAL A 79 -7.22 10.62 0.18
CA VAL A 79 -7.05 10.55 1.64
C VAL A 79 -5.78 11.27 2.10
N LYS A 80 -4.66 11.11 1.38
CA LYS A 80 -3.41 11.84 1.69
C LYS A 80 -3.62 13.35 1.66
N ILE A 81 -4.31 13.86 0.64
CA ILE A 81 -4.62 15.29 0.52
C ILE A 81 -5.50 15.75 1.69
N LEU A 82 -6.58 15.03 1.97
CA LEU A 82 -7.53 15.37 3.03
C LEU A 82 -6.87 15.35 4.42
N ARG A 83 -6.04 14.34 4.69
CA ARG A 83 -5.24 14.25 5.94
C ARG A 83 -4.32 15.45 6.09
N TYR A 84 -3.67 15.86 5.00
CA TYR A 84 -2.79 17.00 5.04
C TYR A 84 -3.55 18.31 5.30
N PHE A 85 -4.70 18.53 4.67
CA PHE A 85 -5.54 19.70 4.98
C PHE A 85 -6.09 19.67 6.41
N THR A 86 -6.45 18.49 6.93
CA THR A 86 -6.86 18.34 8.33
C THR A 86 -5.70 18.72 9.26
N TYR A 87 -4.49 18.28 8.96
CA TYR A 87 -3.28 18.64 9.70
C TYR A 87 -3.03 20.15 9.64
N LEU A 88 -3.07 20.78 8.46
CA LEU A 88 -2.86 22.23 8.30
C LEU A 88 -3.88 23.06 9.07
N LYS A 89 -5.15 22.64 9.10
CA LYS A 89 -6.20 23.34 9.86
C LYS A 89 -5.98 23.30 11.37
N ASN A 90 -5.26 22.32 11.87
CA ASN A 90 -4.90 22.20 13.28
C ASN A 90 -3.61 22.94 13.66
N LEU A 91 -2.90 23.53 12.68
CA LEU A 91 -1.71 24.33 12.95
C LEU A 91 -2.10 25.65 13.66
N LYS A 92 -1.31 25.98 14.67
CA LYS A 92 -1.41 27.31 15.31
C LYS A 92 -0.72 28.32 14.40
N CYS A 93 -1.48 29.04 13.62
CA CYS A 93 -0.97 30.07 12.71
C CYS A 93 -1.91 31.28 12.70
N GLU A 94 -1.37 32.42 12.29
CA GLU A 94 -2.09 33.70 12.17
C GLU A 94 -1.86 34.29 10.78
N GLY A 95 -2.42 35.45 10.51
CA GLY A 95 -2.15 36.20 9.29
C GLY A 95 -2.90 35.68 8.06
N SER A 96 -2.27 35.90 6.88
CA SER A 96 -2.89 35.60 5.58
C SER A 96 -3.02 34.09 5.32
N PHE A 97 -2.13 33.30 5.91
CA PHE A 97 -2.19 31.84 5.79
C PHE A 97 -3.38 31.27 6.57
N LYS A 98 -3.63 31.75 7.79
CA LYS A 98 -4.81 31.39 8.57
C LYS A 98 -6.10 31.74 7.84
N ALA A 99 -6.19 32.95 7.32
CA ALA A 99 -7.35 33.41 6.55
C ALA A 99 -7.62 32.57 5.29
N TRP A 100 -6.57 31.97 4.70
CA TRP A 100 -6.69 31.04 3.58
C TRP A 100 -7.19 29.66 4.07
N LEU A 101 -6.62 29.12 5.16
CA LEU A 101 -7.05 27.85 5.74
C LEU A 101 -8.52 27.88 6.20
N ASP A 102 -9.00 29.00 6.71
CA ASP A 102 -10.37 29.14 7.17
C ASP A 102 -11.41 29.06 6.04
N LYS A 103 -10.98 29.33 4.79
CA LYS A 103 -11.83 29.16 3.60
C LYS A 103 -11.99 27.68 3.17
N ILE A 104 -11.15 26.79 3.71
CA ILE A 104 -11.21 25.36 3.37
C ILE A 104 -12.22 24.70 4.31
N GLU A 105 -13.33 24.26 3.75
CA GLU A 105 -14.35 23.50 4.46
C GLU A 105 -14.09 21.99 4.28
N LEU A 106 -13.93 21.29 5.39
CA LEU A 106 -13.87 19.83 5.40
C LEU A 106 -15.22 19.30 5.91
N LEU A 107 -15.96 18.66 5.03
CA LEU A 107 -17.26 18.08 5.39
C LEU A 107 -17.06 16.91 6.37
N PRO A 108 -17.97 16.71 7.35
CA PRO A 108 -17.86 15.61 8.32
C PRO A 108 -17.72 14.23 7.67
N GLN A 109 -18.42 13.99 6.55
CA GLN A 109 -18.33 12.73 5.79
C GLN A 109 -16.91 12.43 5.28
N LEU A 110 -16.11 13.47 5.04
CA LEU A 110 -14.71 13.30 4.64
C LEU A 110 -13.83 12.78 5.78
N LEU A 111 -14.20 13.04 7.03
CA LEU A 111 -13.48 12.51 8.20
C LEU A 111 -13.71 11.00 8.32
N ASP A 112 -14.91 10.51 8.07
CA ASP A 112 -15.20 9.08 8.06
C ASP A 112 -14.42 8.39 6.93
N PHE A 113 -14.37 9.01 5.75
CA PHE A 113 -13.57 8.53 4.62
C PHE A 113 -12.07 8.50 4.93
N ILE A 114 -11.52 9.54 5.55
CA ILE A 114 -10.12 9.59 6.00
C ILE A 114 -9.83 8.47 7.00
N ASN A 115 -10.76 8.21 7.92
CA ASN A 115 -10.63 7.23 8.98
C ASN A 115 -10.80 5.79 8.49
N ALA A 116 -11.35 5.60 7.30
CA ALA A 116 -11.52 4.29 6.67
C ALA A 116 -10.19 3.60 6.34
N PHE A 117 -9.13 4.37 6.11
CA PHE A 117 -7.82 3.85 5.73
C PHE A 117 -6.82 3.91 6.90
N ASP A 118 -5.89 2.95 6.94
CA ASP A 118 -4.70 3.01 7.78
C ASP A 118 -3.64 3.97 7.18
N GLU A 119 -2.46 4.07 7.80
CA GLU A 119 -1.36 4.92 7.32
C GLU A 119 -0.74 4.41 6.00
N ARG A 120 -0.91 3.13 5.68
CA ARG A 120 -0.36 2.47 4.49
C ARG A 120 -1.35 2.46 3.32
N GLY A 121 -2.58 2.94 3.53
CA GLY A 121 -3.61 2.96 2.52
C GLY A 121 -4.45 1.69 2.44
N ILE A 122 -4.39 0.87 3.48
CA ILE A 122 -5.20 -0.34 3.59
C ILE A 122 -6.51 0.02 4.30
N LEU A 123 -7.64 -0.48 3.80
CA LEU A 123 -8.92 -0.34 4.47
C LEU A 123 -8.90 -1.03 5.84
N LYS A 124 -9.40 -0.32 6.85
CA LYS A 124 -9.51 -0.89 8.19
C LYS A 124 -10.58 -1.99 8.22
N GLU A 125 -10.23 -3.10 8.82
CA GLU A 125 -11.12 -4.26 8.97
C GLU A 125 -12.43 -3.93 9.71
N SER A 126 -12.40 -2.90 10.57
CA SER A 126 -13.56 -2.45 11.36
C SER A 126 -14.65 -1.72 10.58
N LEU A 127 -14.45 -1.49 9.27
CA LEU A 127 -15.41 -0.76 8.43
C LEU A 127 -16.68 -1.57 8.12
N ASP A 128 -16.54 -2.86 7.94
CA ASP A 128 -17.63 -3.77 7.59
C ASP A 128 -17.41 -5.11 8.30
N GLU A 129 -18.42 -5.59 8.99
CA GLU A 129 -18.39 -6.87 9.68
C GLU A 129 -18.07 -8.04 8.74
N ARG A 130 -18.50 -7.95 7.48
CA ARG A 130 -18.18 -8.97 6.45
C ARG A 130 -16.70 -8.98 6.12
N LEU A 131 -16.07 -7.79 6.03
CA LEU A 131 -14.63 -7.67 5.79
C LEU A 131 -13.84 -8.22 6.98
N LEU A 132 -14.26 -7.91 8.19
CA LEU A 132 -13.66 -8.45 9.41
C LEU A 132 -13.74 -9.99 9.44
N ASN A 133 -14.92 -10.54 9.16
CA ASN A 133 -15.15 -11.98 9.14
C ASN A 133 -14.33 -12.68 8.04
N LEU A 134 -14.23 -12.07 6.86
CA LEU A 134 -13.44 -12.58 5.74
C LEU A 134 -11.94 -12.61 6.10
N ASN A 135 -11.39 -11.52 6.61
CA ASN A 135 -10.00 -11.46 7.03
C ASN A 135 -9.68 -12.44 8.16
N HIS A 136 -10.61 -12.63 9.09
CA HIS A 136 -10.47 -13.65 10.12
C HIS A 136 -10.48 -15.07 9.52
N ALA A 137 -11.36 -15.35 8.56
CA ALA A 137 -11.41 -16.65 7.87
C ALA A 137 -10.10 -16.92 7.09
N ILE A 138 -9.59 -15.94 6.36
CA ILE A 138 -8.30 -16.01 5.64
C ILE A 138 -7.15 -16.30 6.63
N LYS A 139 -7.09 -15.58 7.74
CA LYS A 139 -6.06 -15.80 8.77
C LYS A 139 -6.11 -17.21 9.35
N LEU A 140 -7.29 -17.67 9.75
CA LEU A 140 -7.47 -19.03 10.26
C LEU A 140 -7.06 -20.08 9.24
N LYS A 141 -7.36 -19.86 7.96
CA LYS A 141 -6.99 -20.79 6.89
C LYS A 141 -5.46 -20.87 6.72
N LYS A 142 -4.77 -19.71 6.73
CA LYS A 142 -3.28 -19.64 6.70
C LYS A 142 -2.65 -20.34 7.92
N GLU A 143 -3.21 -20.14 9.11
CA GLU A 143 -2.76 -20.83 10.32
C GLU A 143 -2.95 -22.34 10.22
N ASN A 144 -4.10 -22.82 9.71
CA ASN A 144 -4.36 -24.23 9.51
C ASN A 144 -3.40 -24.89 8.52
N ILE A 145 -3.08 -24.22 7.39
CA ILE A 145 -2.07 -24.68 6.42
C ILE A 145 -0.71 -24.84 7.14
N SER A 146 -0.28 -23.83 7.87
CA SER A 146 0.99 -23.88 8.62
C SER A 146 1.02 -25.01 9.66
N LEU A 147 -0.11 -25.25 10.37
CA LEU A 147 -0.23 -26.34 11.35
C LEU A 147 -0.19 -27.72 10.68
N GLU A 148 -0.82 -27.88 9.53
CA GLU A 148 -0.77 -29.15 8.78
C GLU A 148 0.66 -29.45 8.31
N PHE A 149 1.40 -28.47 7.79
CA PHE A 149 2.81 -28.65 7.45
C PHE A 149 3.65 -29.06 8.66
N LYS A 150 3.46 -28.39 9.81
CA LYS A 150 4.18 -28.72 11.04
C LYS A 150 3.89 -30.15 11.50
N LYS A 151 2.62 -30.58 11.48
CA LYS A 151 2.24 -31.96 11.83
C LYS A 151 2.89 -32.95 10.90
N LEU A 152 2.86 -32.71 9.59
CA LEU A 152 3.47 -33.60 8.59
C LEU A 152 5.00 -33.69 8.77
N ALA A 153 5.68 -32.55 8.98
CA ALA A 153 7.13 -32.52 9.21
C ALA A 153 7.56 -33.33 10.45
N HIS A 154 6.70 -33.50 11.44
CA HIS A 154 6.97 -34.26 12.65
C HIS A 154 6.36 -35.68 12.65
N THR A 155 5.70 -36.09 11.56
CA THR A 155 5.11 -37.44 11.46
C THR A 155 6.18 -38.51 11.31
N LYS A 156 6.23 -39.47 12.20
CA LYS A 156 7.22 -40.58 12.19
C LYS A 156 7.28 -41.33 10.86
N ALA A 157 6.13 -41.52 10.21
CA ALA A 157 6.05 -42.23 8.92
C ALA A 157 6.71 -41.44 7.77
N LEU A 158 6.66 -40.08 7.83
CA LEU A 158 7.21 -39.24 6.78
C LEU A 158 8.69 -38.87 7.04
N SER A 159 9.12 -38.87 8.29
CA SER A 159 10.49 -38.49 8.70
C SER A 159 11.63 -39.14 7.87
N PRO A 160 11.57 -40.44 7.50
CA PRO A 160 12.63 -41.03 6.68
C PRO A 160 12.72 -40.47 5.26
N TYR A 161 11.64 -39.89 4.78
CA TYR A 161 11.54 -39.34 3.42
C TYR A 161 11.78 -37.83 3.38
N LEU A 162 11.73 -37.12 4.48
CA LEU A 162 12.04 -35.70 4.53
C LEU A 162 13.52 -35.48 4.31
N ILE A 163 13.89 -34.52 3.46
CA ILE A 163 15.27 -34.07 3.29
C ILE A 163 15.55 -33.01 4.38
N ASP A 164 14.60 -32.14 4.65
CA ASP A 164 14.60 -31.22 5.77
C ASP A 164 13.18 -31.06 6.34
N THR A 165 13.05 -30.30 7.42
CA THR A 165 11.76 -30.03 8.09
C THR A 165 11.21 -28.65 7.76
N GLN A 166 11.83 -27.94 6.79
CA GLN A 166 11.42 -26.59 6.39
C GLN A 166 10.28 -26.65 5.37
N VAL A 167 9.44 -25.63 5.41
CA VAL A 167 8.44 -25.38 4.37
C VAL A 167 9.08 -24.48 3.32
N HIS A 168 9.10 -24.96 2.08
CA HIS A 168 9.64 -24.25 0.93
C HIS A 168 8.54 -23.59 0.14
N PHE A 169 8.79 -22.38 -0.39
CA PHE A 169 7.85 -21.70 -1.26
C PHE A 169 8.30 -21.84 -2.73
N ILE A 170 7.57 -22.65 -3.50
CA ILE A 170 7.92 -23.00 -4.88
C ILE A 170 6.70 -22.78 -5.79
N SER A 171 6.88 -21.99 -6.84
CA SER A 171 5.85 -21.72 -7.85
C SER A 171 4.50 -21.26 -7.27
N GLY A 172 4.53 -20.47 -6.20
CA GLY A 172 3.31 -19.97 -5.55
C GLY A 172 2.74 -20.88 -4.46
N PHE A 173 3.34 -22.05 -4.20
CA PHE A 173 2.85 -23.03 -3.23
C PHE A 173 3.85 -23.28 -2.10
N GLU A 174 3.33 -23.48 -0.91
CA GLU A 174 4.09 -24.03 0.19
C GLU A 174 4.27 -25.54 -0.03
N ALA A 175 5.48 -26.05 0.13
CA ALA A 175 5.84 -27.43 -0.19
C ALA A 175 6.83 -28.01 0.81
N LEU A 176 6.82 -29.35 0.96
CA LEU A 176 7.86 -30.10 1.66
C LEU A 176 8.90 -30.64 0.66
N LEU A 177 10.16 -30.70 1.09
CA LEU A 177 11.22 -31.30 0.31
C LEU A 177 11.44 -32.77 0.76
N VAL A 178 11.16 -33.69 -0.15
CA VAL A 178 11.16 -35.13 0.16
C VAL A 178 12.08 -35.94 -0.80
N ARG A 179 12.51 -37.09 -0.33
CA ARG A 179 13.24 -38.10 -1.16
C ARG A 179 12.27 -38.96 -1.93
N GLY A 180 12.79 -39.72 -2.91
CA GLY A 180 12.00 -40.73 -3.60
C GLY A 180 11.42 -41.79 -2.64
N GLY A 181 10.29 -42.36 -3.02
CA GLY A 181 9.57 -43.36 -2.20
C GLY A 181 8.59 -42.77 -1.18
N PHE A 182 8.48 -41.44 -1.08
CA PHE A 182 7.57 -40.75 -0.14
C PHE A 182 6.09 -41.14 -0.32
N ASN A 183 5.71 -41.64 -1.51
CA ASN A 183 4.32 -42.03 -1.83
C ASN A 183 3.73 -43.08 -0.90
N HIS A 184 4.58 -43.85 -0.23
CA HIS A 184 4.15 -44.82 0.78
C HIS A 184 3.72 -44.19 2.09
N ALA A 185 4.21 -42.99 2.38
CA ALA A 185 3.94 -42.27 3.64
C ALA A 185 3.04 -41.03 3.47
N LEU A 186 3.02 -40.43 2.27
CA LEU A 186 2.32 -39.21 2.01
C LEU A 186 1.69 -39.19 0.62
N LYS A 187 0.40 -38.91 0.54
CA LYS A 187 -0.28 -38.58 -0.71
C LYS A 187 -0.08 -37.10 -1.01
N ALA A 188 0.68 -36.78 -2.05
CA ALA A 188 1.02 -35.42 -2.39
C ALA A 188 1.25 -35.25 -3.90
N LYS A 189 1.10 -34.04 -4.37
CA LYS A 189 1.40 -33.61 -5.73
C LYS A 189 2.85 -33.11 -5.81
N ILE A 190 3.58 -33.58 -6.80
CA ILE A 190 4.93 -33.09 -7.08
C ILE A 190 4.80 -31.80 -7.89
N ILE A 191 5.40 -30.72 -7.37
CA ILE A 191 5.40 -29.39 -8.03
C ILE A 191 6.79 -29.00 -8.56
N GLY A 192 7.83 -29.70 -8.14
CA GLY A 192 9.19 -29.39 -8.59
C GLY A 192 10.21 -30.45 -8.16
N ARG A 193 11.45 -30.31 -8.66
CA ARG A 193 12.62 -31.13 -8.27
C ARG A 193 13.73 -30.22 -7.76
N SER A 194 14.37 -30.66 -6.70
CA SER A 194 15.60 -30.05 -6.18
C SER A 194 16.81 -30.51 -7.00
N SER A 195 17.83 -29.67 -7.09
CA SER A 195 19.15 -30.02 -7.69
C SER A 195 19.82 -31.20 -7.00
N GLY A 196 19.51 -31.47 -5.75
CA GLY A 196 19.98 -32.62 -4.97
C GLY A 196 19.17 -33.91 -5.15
N GLY A 197 18.26 -34.00 -6.15
CA GLY A 197 17.49 -35.21 -6.45
C GLY A 197 16.23 -35.38 -5.59
N GLY A 198 15.87 -34.42 -4.75
CA GLY A 198 14.63 -34.40 -3.99
C GLY A 198 13.46 -33.88 -4.81
N PHE A 199 12.24 -33.99 -4.23
CA PHE A 199 11.01 -33.54 -4.83
C PHE A 199 10.35 -32.51 -3.90
N TYR A 200 9.90 -31.38 -4.46
CA TYR A 200 9.00 -30.47 -3.78
C TYR A 200 7.58 -30.97 -3.96
N VAL A 201 6.91 -31.24 -2.84
CA VAL A 201 5.59 -31.84 -2.85
C VAL A 201 4.60 -31.05 -2.00
N VAL A 202 3.39 -30.91 -2.53
CA VAL A 202 2.24 -30.34 -1.81
C VAL A 202 1.34 -31.50 -1.37
N PRO A 203 1.14 -31.72 -0.07
CA PRO A 203 0.20 -32.72 0.43
C PRO A 203 -1.22 -32.43 -0.04
N PHE A 204 -2.01 -33.43 -0.43
CA PHE A 204 -3.38 -33.20 -0.92
C PHE A 204 -4.28 -32.52 0.10
N GLY A 205 -4.09 -32.78 1.40
CA GLY A 205 -4.81 -32.05 2.45
C GLY A 205 -4.50 -30.56 2.47
N VAL A 206 -3.24 -30.20 2.22
CA VAL A 206 -2.81 -28.79 2.12
C VAL A 206 -3.27 -28.15 0.81
N GLU A 207 -3.18 -28.88 -0.33
CA GLU A 207 -3.69 -28.39 -1.61
C GLU A 207 -5.16 -27.99 -1.53
N LYS A 208 -5.99 -28.77 -0.85
CA LYS A 208 -7.40 -28.42 -0.60
C LYS A 208 -7.54 -27.13 0.22
N LEU A 209 -6.76 -27.00 1.30
CA LEU A 209 -6.79 -25.79 2.15
C LEU A 209 -6.31 -24.55 1.41
N GLN A 210 -5.33 -24.69 0.53
CA GLN A 210 -4.85 -23.61 -0.32
C GLN A 210 -5.91 -23.18 -1.34
N SER A 211 -6.58 -24.12 -2.01
CA SER A 211 -7.69 -23.80 -2.90
C SER A 211 -8.83 -23.07 -2.18
N GLU A 212 -9.18 -23.51 -0.97
CA GLU A 212 -10.18 -22.83 -0.14
C GLU A 212 -9.72 -21.44 0.34
N LEU A 213 -8.42 -21.20 0.45
CA LEU A 213 -7.85 -19.87 0.73
C LEU A 213 -7.94 -18.96 -0.49
N ASP A 214 -7.55 -19.48 -1.67
CA ASP A 214 -7.62 -18.74 -2.94
C ASP A 214 -9.07 -18.28 -3.26
N ASP A 215 -10.07 -19.10 -2.88
CA ASP A 215 -11.50 -18.74 -3.02
C ASP A 215 -11.95 -17.61 -2.07
N LEU A 216 -11.17 -17.32 -1.02
CA LEU A 216 -11.45 -16.24 -0.06
C LEU A 216 -10.70 -14.95 -0.37
N GLU A 217 -9.60 -15.00 -1.11
CA GLU A 217 -8.76 -13.84 -1.51
C GLU A 217 -9.25 -13.22 -2.82
#